data_2e0b6b75807e58cd03eba626791b66a3
#
_entry.id   2e0b6b75807e58cd03eba626791b66a3
#
_cell.length_a   1.000
_cell.length_b   1.000
_cell.length_c   1.000
_cell.angle_alpha   90.00
_cell.angle_beta   90.00
_cell.angle_gamma   90.00
#
_symmetry.space_group_name_H-M   'P 1'
#
loop_
_entity.id
_entity.type
_entity.pdbx_description
1 polymer ?
#
loop_
_entity_poly.entity_id
_entity_poly.type
_entity_poly.pdbx_seq_one_letter_code
_entity_poly.pdbx_strand_id
1 'polypeptide(L)'
;ISKGLVGSEMCIRDRTYGQLTINANGSYSYVANKDAADALDPGDIVTDSFNYTVSDGTATDIGVITITVVGVNDAPTASNNTVTTNEDTNHVFSTSEFNFSDDDTSGSLNKIKITSLEDNGALQYYNGSAWVDVTLNQEITATDIANNNLRFVPDANENGSSYTSFGFQVSDGTAYSSSSYTMTVNVTAVNDAPTANNDTASVNEDATTTVSSASSGVIDNNDTDPDSSDTLTITNIAHTNGNSESVTSSTTYSNGQSIVGTYGTLT
;
A
#
# COMPACT_ATOMS: atom_id res chain seq x y z
N ILE A 1 29.21 4.96 45.36
CA ILE A 1 29.21 4.87 46.82
C ILE A 1 28.47 3.60 47.18
N SER A 2 29.24 2.56 47.63
CA SER A 2 28.67 1.29 48.09
C SER A 2 28.11 1.53 49.52
N LYS A 3 26.77 1.51 49.67
CA LYS A 3 26.16 1.28 50.99
C LYS A 3 26.22 -0.24 51.24
N GLY A 4 26.91 -0.64 52.32
CA GLY A 4 26.91 -2.02 52.79
C GLY A 4 25.48 -2.46 53.14
N LEU A 5 25.08 -3.61 52.59
CA LEU A 5 23.80 -4.26 52.88
C LEU A 5 23.77 -4.81 54.30
N VAL A 6 22.88 -4.26 55.15
CA VAL A 6 22.45 -4.91 56.38
C VAL A 6 20.96 -5.26 56.19
N GLY A 7 20.68 -6.58 56.04
CA GLY A 7 19.31 -7.11 55.89
C GLY A 7 18.87 -7.22 54.41
N SER A 8 18.28 -8.32 54.04
CA SER A 8 17.66 -8.80 52.79
C SER A 8 17.39 -7.77 51.63
N GLU A 9 18.31 -6.85 51.37
CA GLU A 9 18.17 -5.91 50.28
C GLU A 9 18.75 -6.50 48.99
N MET A 10 17.91 -6.62 47.99
CA MET A 10 18.23 -6.95 46.61
C MET A 10 19.02 -5.78 45.99
N CYS A 11 20.25 -6.03 45.53
CA CYS A 11 21.05 -5.03 44.84
C CYS A 11 20.82 -5.14 43.31
N ILE A 12 20.33 -4.07 42.74
CA ILE A 12 20.12 -3.94 41.28
C ILE A 12 21.30 -3.15 40.71
N ARG A 13 21.92 -3.65 39.67
CA ARG A 13 23.02 -3.01 38.94
C ARG A 13 22.73 -2.98 37.44
N ASP A 14 22.65 -1.80 36.89
CA ASP A 14 22.54 -1.56 35.46
C ASP A 14 23.91 -1.59 34.77
N ARG A 15 23.98 -2.20 33.60
CA ARG A 15 25.14 -2.22 32.72
C ARG A 15 24.70 -1.93 31.29
N THR A 16 25.61 -2.14 30.35
CA THR A 16 25.43 -1.82 28.93
C THR A 16 24.31 -2.62 28.30
N TYR A 17 24.26 -3.92 28.61
CA TYR A 17 23.34 -4.84 27.94
C TYR A 17 22.15 -5.27 28.79
N GLY A 18 22.24 -5.10 30.11
CA GLY A 18 21.17 -5.53 30.98
C GLY A 18 21.29 -5.11 32.43
N GLN A 19 20.50 -5.77 33.27
CA GLN A 19 20.36 -5.49 34.70
C GLN A 19 20.59 -6.78 35.47
N LEU A 20 21.57 -6.73 36.41
CA LEU A 20 21.83 -7.80 37.39
C LEU A 20 21.10 -7.50 38.70
N THR A 21 20.38 -8.50 39.18
CA THR A 21 19.81 -8.55 40.52
C THR A 21 20.51 -9.64 41.33
N ILE A 22 21.11 -9.30 42.48
CA ILE A 22 21.79 -10.27 43.32
C ILE A 22 21.29 -10.20 44.77
N ASN A 23 21.06 -11.34 45.38
CA ASN A 23 20.59 -11.51 46.75
C ASN A 23 21.78 -11.81 47.70
N ALA A 24 21.57 -11.55 48.99
CA ALA A 24 22.56 -11.78 50.04
C ALA A 24 22.99 -13.25 50.18
N ASN A 25 22.19 -14.22 49.71
CA ASN A 25 22.49 -15.63 49.68
C ASN A 25 23.30 -16.07 48.46
N GLY A 26 23.69 -15.11 47.59
CA GLY A 26 24.45 -15.37 46.37
C GLY A 26 23.61 -15.76 45.13
N SER A 27 22.29 -15.92 45.29
CA SER A 27 21.43 -16.14 44.13
C SER A 27 21.29 -14.86 43.29
N TYR A 28 21.21 -14.99 41.98
CA TYR A 28 21.07 -13.83 41.08
C TYR A 28 20.16 -14.11 39.89
N SER A 29 19.70 -13.06 39.27
CA SER A 29 19.09 -13.05 37.94
C SER A 29 19.68 -11.90 37.14
N TYR A 30 19.78 -12.12 35.82
CA TYR A 30 20.19 -11.10 34.88
C TYR A 30 19.12 -11.01 33.78
N VAL A 31 18.74 -9.78 33.44
CA VAL A 31 17.79 -9.51 32.35
C VAL A 31 18.51 -8.63 31.34
N ALA A 32 18.68 -9.13 30.13
CA ALA A 32 19.16 -8.37 28.97
C ALA A 32 17.97 -7.57 28.42
N ASN A 33 17.84 -6.31 28.84
CA ASN A 33 16.68 -5.46 28.56
C ASN A 33 17.07 -4.02 28.21
N LYS A 34 18.24 -3.83 27.63
CA LYS A 34 18.72 -2.54 27.18
C LYS A 34 18.75 -2.51 25.64
N ASP A 35 18.54 -1.33 25.06
CA ASP A 35 18.60 -1.11 23.61
C ASP A 35 19.89 -1.65 22.98
N ALA A 36 21.02 -1.63 23.74
CA ALA A 36 22.28 -2.21 23.28
C ALA A 36 22.28 -3.75 23.25
N ALA A 37 21.36 -4.42 23.95
CA ALA A 37 21.19 -5.87 23.85
C ALA A 37 20.27 -6.22 22.67
N ASP A 38 19.21 -5.42 22.46
CA ASP A 38 18.30 -5.60 21.33
C ASP A 38 18.99 -5.30 19.97
N ALA A 39 20.04 -4.47 19.96
CA ALA A 39 20.84 -4.17 18.78
C ALA A 39 21.99 -5.19 18.49
N LEU A 40 21.98 -6.35 19.14
CA LEU A 40 22.98 -7.40 18.87
C LEU A 40 22.48 -8.31 17.76
N ASP A 41 23.24 -8.37 16.68
CA ASP A 41 22.94 -9.27 15.57
C ASP A 41 23.03 -10.75 16.00
N PRO A 42 22.31 -11.65 15.32
CA PRO A 42 22.40 -13.09 15.57
C PRO A 42 23.84 -13.61 15.53
N GLY A 43 24.29 -14.15 16.66
CA GLY A 43 25.65 -14.68 16.80
C GLY A 43 26.66 -13.71 17.41
N ASP A 44 26.28 -12.47 17.65
CA ASP A 44 27.09 -11.54 18.44
C ASP A 44 27.22 -12.05 19.88
N ILE A 45 28.41 -11.87 20.44
CA ILE A 45 28.71 -12.30 21.82
C ILE A 45 29.40 -11.15 22.53
N VAL A 46 28.71 -10.64 23.55
CA VAL A 46 29.21 -9.55 24.41
C VAL A 46 29.13 -9.93 25.86
N THR A 47 29.76 -9.15 26.74
CA THR A 47 29.78 -9.47 28.18
C THR A 47 29.53 -8.24 29.03
N ASP A 48 28.71 -8.42 30.09
CA ASP A 48 28.65 -7.53 31.25
C ASP A 48 29.38 -8.14 32.43
N SER A 49 30.17 -7.35 33.16
CA SER A 49 30.92 -7.79 34.34
C SER A 49 30.59 -6.96 35.56
N PHE A 50 30.41 -7.63 36.70
CA PHE A 50 30.02 -7.03 37.96
C PHE A 50 30.96 -7.54 39.06
N ASN A 51 31.47 -6.60 39.89
CA ASN A 51 32.17 -6.95 41.09
C ASN A 51 31.15 -7.17 42.24
N TYR A 52 31.32 -8.25 42.99
CA TYR A 52 30.59 -8.50 44.24
C TYR A 52 31.58 -8.73 45.36
N THR A 53 31.16 -8.46 46.59
CA THR A 53 31.99 -8.63 47.78
C THR A 53 31.37 -9.70 48.67
N VAL A 54 32.13 -10.67 49.05
CA VAL A 54 31.77 -11.66 50.07
C VAL A 54 32.41 -11.28 51.40
N SER A 55 31.74 -11.61 52.52
CA SER A 55 32.21 -11.34 53.87
C SER A 55 31.87 -12.52 54.78
N ASP A 56 32.79 -12.87 55.67
CA ASP A 56 32.60 -13.82 56.78
C ASP A 56 32.20 -13.08 58.09
N GLY A 57 32.00 -11.77 58.02
CA GLY A 57 31.74 -10.90 59.15
C GLY A 57 32.97 -10.26 59.75
N THR A 58 34.20 -10.71 59.37
CA THR A 58 35.46 -10.20 59.89
C THR A 58 36.37 -9.67 58.76
N ALA A 59 36.40 -10.34 57.66
CA ALA A 59 37.13 -9.98 56.44
C ALA A 59 36.23 -10.00 55.21
N THR A 60 36.69 -9.36 54.15
CA THR A 60 35.97 -9.29 52.87
C THR A 60 36.91 -9.63 51.73
N ASP A 61 36.35 -10.20 50.65
CA ASP A 61 37.05 -10.43 49.39
C ASP A 61 36.12 -10.06 48.23
N ILE A 62 36.73 -9.72 47.05
CA ILE A 62 36.00 -9.25 45.87
C ILE A 62 36.10 -10.32 44.77
N GLY A 63 34.94 -10.80 44.39
CA GLY A 63 34.77 -11.63 43.19
C GLY A 63 34.19 -10.86 42.00
N VAL A 64 34.26 -11.47 40.85
CA VAL A 64 33.68 -10.96 39.60
C VAL A 64 32.68 -11.98 39.07
N ILE A 65 31.51 -11.53 38.71
CA ILE A 65 30.55 -12.29 37.91
C ILE A 65 30.55 -11.69 36.51
N THR A 66 30.75 -12.53 35.49
CA THR A 66 30.69 -12.15 34.07
C THR A 66 29.51 -12.85 33.45
N ILE A 67 28.64 -12.06 32.86
CA ILE A 67 27.45 -12.52 32.12
C ILE A 67 27.73 -12.37 30.63
N THR A 68 27.59 -13.45 29.88
CA THR A 68 27.67 -13.46 28.43
C THR A 68 26.25 -13.25 27.88
N VAL A 69 26.08 -12.24 27.04
CA VAL A 69 24.85 -11.95 26.28
C VAL A 69 25.12 -12.34 24.83
N VAL A 70 24.20 -13.10 24.27
CA VAL A 70 24.28 -13.57 22.88
C VAL A 70 23.12 -12.95 22.11
N GLY A 71 23.44 -12.32 20.97
CA GLY A 71 22.45 -11.78 20.06
C GLY A 71 21.59 -12.88 19.44
N VAL A 72 20.34 -12.62 19.31
CA VAL A 72 19.35 -13.50 18.67
C VAL A 72 18.60 -12.66 17.63
N ASN A 73 17.99 -13.32 16.66
CA ASN A 73 17.20 -12.62 15.65
C ASN A 73 16.01 -11.90 16.27
N ASP A 74 15.91 -10.62 16.01
CA ASP A 74 14.73 -9.84 16.28
C ASP A 74 13.71 -9.99 15.14
N ALA A 75 12.45 -9.78 15.44
CA ALA A 75 11.42 -9.85 14.41
C ALA A 75 11.28 -8.49 13.75
N PRO A 76 11.24 -8.42 12.42
CA PRO A 76 11.12 -7.14 11.72
C PRO A 76 9.80 -6.44 12.01
N THR A 77 9.79 -5.14 11.77
CA THR A 77 8.62 -4.28 11.82
C THR A 77 8.38 -3.62 10.48
N ALA A 78 7.20 -3.04 10.30
CA ALA A 78 6.88 -2.18 9.17
C ALA A 78 5.93 -1.07 9.60
N SER A 79 5.44 -0.29 8.66
CA SER A 79 4.35 0.65 8.91
C SER A 79 3.33 0.60 7.76
N ASN A 80 2.11 1.07 8.05
CA ASN A 80 1.09 1.24 7.02
C ASN A 80 1.59 2.20 5.95
N ASN A 81 1.18 1.97 4.72
CA ASN A 81 1.51 2.83 3.60
C ASN A 81 0.30 3.07 2.70
N THR A 82 0.39 4.12 1.90
CA THR A 82 -0.60 4.48 0.89
C THR A 82 0.09 4.72 -0.43
N VAL A 83 -0.35 4.04 -1.46
CA VAL A 83 0.09 4.24 -2.84
C VAL A 83 -1.02 4.85 -3.67
N THR A 84 -0.67 5.47 -4.79
CA THR A 84 -1.65 6.09 -5.70
C THR A 84 -1.34 5.69 -7.13
N THR A 85 -2.37 5.33 -7.87
CA THR A 85 -2.32 5.11 -9.31
C THR A 85 -3.49 5.83 -9.98
N ASN A 86 -3.47 5.95 -11.30
CA ASN A 86 -4.65 6.37 -12.06
C ASN A 86 -5.56 5.16 -12.32
N GLU A 87 -6.86 5.40 -12.53
CA GLU A 87 -7.72 4.36 -13.08
C GLU A 87 -7.16 3.84 -14.41
N ASP A 88 -7.51 2.63 -14.80
CA ASP A 88 -7.00 1.92 -15.96
C ASP A 88 -5.48 1.77 -16.04
N THR A 89 -4.76 2.13 -14.98
CA THR A 89 -3.30 2.04 -14.89
C THR A 89 -2.88 1.18 -13.71
N ASN A 90 -2.12 0.12 -14.00
CA ASN A 90 -1.61 -0.76 -12.95
C ASN A 90 -0.58 -0.05 -12.08
N HIS A 91 -0.66 -0.24 -10.76
CA HIS A 91 0.41 0.11 -9.84
C HIS A 91 1.34 -1.10 -9.65
N VAL A 92 2.62 -0.94 -9.95
CA VAL A 92 3.65 -1.97 -9.72
C VAL A 92 4.38 -1.65 -8.42
N PHE A 93 4.34 -2.58 -7.47
CA PHE A 93 4.94 -2.37 -6.16
C PHE A 93 6.47 -2.48 -6.19
N SER A 94 7.10 -1.65 -5.36
CA SER A 94 8.52 -1.74 -5.01
C SER A 94 8.71 -2.21 -3.57
N THR A 95 9.87 -2.77 -3.25
CA THR A 95 10.19 -3.24 -1.88
C THR A 95 10.15 -2.11 -0.85
N SER A 96 10.51 -0.88 -1.25
CA SER A 96 10.51 0.29 -0.37
C SER A 96 9.11 0.70 0.12
N GLU A 97 8.06 0.34 -0.60
CA GLU A 97 6.67 0.68 -0.22
C GLU A 97 6.16 -0.15 0.95
N PHE A 98 6.84 -1.25 1.30
CA PHE A 98 6.49 -2.06 2.46
C PHE A 98 7.10 -1.58 3.78
N ASN A 99 7.83 -0.45 3.78
CA ASN A 99 8.35 0.25 4.96
C ASN A 99 9.00 -0.68 6.00
N PHE A 100 9.78 -1.65 5.51
CA PHE A 100 10.49 -2.62 6.34
C PHE A 100 11.50 -1.92 7.26
N SER A 101 11.56 -2.37 8.52
CA SER A 101 12.57 -1.98 9.51
C SER A 101 12.91 -3.18 10.38
N ASP A 102 14.17 -3.29 10.77
CA ASP A 102 14.69 -4.35 11.61
C ASP A 102 15.72 -3.77 12.57
N ASP A 103 15.79 -4.27 13.81
CA ASP A 103 16.79 -3.88 14.79
C ASP A 103 18.11 -4.59 14.53
N ASP A 104 18.09 -5.76 13.87
CA ASP A 104 19.30 -6.42 13.37
C ASP A 104 19.93 -5.64 12.22
N THR A 105 21.22 -5.30 12.29
CA THR A 105 21.93 -4.49 11.29
C THR A 105 22.04 -5.19 9.92
N SER A 106 21.96 -6.51 9.89
CA SER A 106 21.93 -7.33 8.67
C SER A 106 20.51 -7.57 8.16
N GLY A 107 19.48 -7.15 8.89
CA GLY A 107 18.08 -7.36 8.56
C GLY A 107 17.68 -6.67 7.24
N SER A 108 17.07 -7.43 6.36
CA SER A 108 16.55 -6.93 5.08
C SER A 108 15.24 -7.62 4.74
N LEU A 109 14.37 -6.93 4.02
CA LEU A 109 13.14 -7.54 3.54
C LEU A 109 13.46 -8.77 2.70
N ASN A 110 13.08 -9.95 3.18
CA ASN A 110 13.18 -11.21 2.46
C ASN A 110 11.90 -11.53 1.69
N LYS A 111 10.75 -11.34 2.32
CA LYS A 111 9.43 -11.56 1.73
C LYS A 111 8.33 -10.83 2.51
N ILE A 112 7.19 -10.71 1.87
CA ILE A 112 5.92 -10.33 2.51
C ILE A 112 4.99 -11.54 2.53
N LYS A 113 4.00 -11.51 3.44
CA LYS A 113 2.88 -12.45 3.47
C LYS A 113 1.59 -11.66 3.49
N ILE A 114 0.67 -11.96 2.60
CA ILE A 114 -0.63 -11.28 2.51
C ILE A 114 -1.55 -11.79 3.62
N THR A 115 -2.05 -10.88 4.45
CA THR A 115 -2.86 -11.21 5.64
C THR A 115 -4.34 -10.86 5.51
N SER A 116 -4.68 -9.98 4.57
CA SER A 116 -6.04 -9.74 4.07
C SER A 116 -5.98 -9.35 2.61
N LEU A 117 -7.02 -9.68 1.86
CA LEU A 117 -7.12 -9.35 0.43
C LEU A 117 -7.84 -8.00 0.27
N GLU A 118 -7.72 -7.45 -0.91
CA GLU A 118 -8.42 -6.27 -1.41
C GLU A 118 -9.92 -6.56 -1.61
N ASP A 119 -10.74 -5.51 -1.55
CA ASP A 119 -12.19 -5.59 -1.80
C ASP A 119 -12.57 -5.19 -3.24
N ASN A 120 -11.78 -4.32 -3.89
CA ASN A 120 -12.00 -3.80 -5.25
C ASN A 120 -10.68 -3.87 -6.04
N GLY A 121 -10.77 -4.06 -7.35
CA GLY A 121 -9.63 -4.30 -8.21
C GLY A 121 -9.01 -5.67 -7.97
N ALA A 122 -7.76 -5.86 -8.39
CA ALA A 122 -7.05 -7.12 -8.22
C ALA A 122 -5.58 -6.92 -7.84
N LEU A 123 -5.15 -7.48 -6.72
CA LEU A 123 -3.73 -7.65 -6.38
C LEU A 123 -3.22 -8.89 -7.11
N GLN A 124 -2.26 -8.70 -8.01
CA GLN A 124 -1.78 -9.77 -8.89
C GLN A 124 -0.30 -10.02 -8.74
N TYR A 125 0.06 -11.29 -8.84
CA TYR A 125 1.42 -11.79 -8.83
C TYR A 125 1.76 -12.51 -10.15
N TYR A 126 2.94 -12.22 -10.71
CA TYR A 126 3.43 -12.92 -11.90
C TYR A 126 4.16 -14.21 -11.49
N ASN A 127 3.58 -15.36 -11.82
CA ASN A 127 4.08 -16.67 -11.42
C ASN A 127 5.18 -17.27 -12.34
N GLY A 128 5.74 -16.43 -13.22
CA GLY A 128 6.72 -16.84 -14.23
C GLY A 128 6.09 -17.21 -15.59
N SER A 129 4.77 -17.29 -15.68
CA SER A 129 4.04 -17.62 -16.91
C SER A 129 2.87 -16.68 -17.17
N ALA A 130 2.16 -16.30 -16.12
CA ALA A 130 0.98 -15.43 -16.19
C ALA A 130 0.84 -14.59 -14.92
N TRP A 131 0.07 -13.50 -15.02
CA TRP A 131 -0.45 -12.78 -13.88
C TRP A 131 -1.63 -13.57 -13.31
N VAL A 132 -1.60 -13.79 -12.00
CA VAL A 132 -2.65 -14.49 -11.25
C VAL A 132 -2.99 -13.67 -10.01
N ASP A 133 -4.24 -13.75 -9.57
CA ASP A 133 -4.66 -13.05 -8.36
C ASP A 133 -3.94 -13.65 -7.14
N VAL A 134 -3.54 -12.76 -6.24
CA VAL A 134 -2.90 -13.14 -4.98
C VAL A 134 -3.93 -13.80 -4.07
N THR A 135 -3.50 -14.81 -3.34
CA THR A 135 -4.36 -15.52 -2.38
C THR A 135 -3.99 -15.18 -0.93
N LEU A 136 -4.96 -15.35 -0.04
CA LEU A 136 -4.73 -15.13 1.39
C LEU A 136 -3.58 -16.04 1.91
N ASN A 137 -2.69 -15.47 2.71
CA ASN A 137 -1.46 -16.06 3.23
C ASN A 137 -0.40 -16.39 2.16
N GLN A 138 -0.56 -15.90 0.93
CA GLN A 138 0.49 -16.04 -0.07
C GLN A 138 1.74 -15.27 0.36
N GLU A 139 2.89 -15.92 0.22
CA GLU A 139 4.20 -15.32 0.42
C GLU A 139 4.75 -14.85 -0.93
N ILE A 140 5.30 -13.63 -0.97
CA ILE A 140 5.89 -13.02 -2.16
C ILE A 140 7.28 -12.55 -1.76
N THR A 141 8.30 -13.00 -2.47
CA THR A 141 9.68 -12.67 -2.13
C THR A 141 10.01 -11.22 -2.49
N ALA A 142 10.95 -10.62 -1.75
CA ALA A 142 11.47 -9.30 -2.09
C ALA A 142 12.11 -9.27 -3.49
N THR A 143 12.69 -10.40 -3.92
CA THR A 143 13.22 -10.56 -5.28
C THR A 143 12.12 -10.49 -6.33
N ASP A 144 10.97 -11.12 -6.10
CA ASP A 144 9.85 -11.04 -7.02
C ASP A 144 9.30 -9.60 -7.11
N ILE A 145 9.17 -8.92 -5.96
CA ILE A 145 8.74 -7.52 -5.92
C ILE A 145 9.74 -6.64 -6.69
N ALA A 146 11.04 -6.82 -6.45
CA ALA A 146 12.09 -6.07 -7.15
C ALA A 146 12.13 -6.35 -8.67
N ASN A 147 11.64 -7.51 -9.10
CA ASN A 147 11.48 -7.89 -10.50
C ASN A 147 10.14 -7.42 -11.10
N ASN A 148 9.39 -6.57 -10.41
CA ASN A 148 8.08 -6.05 -10.82
C ASN A 148 7.00 -7.13 -10.98
N ASN A 149 7.09 -8.21 -10.22
CA ASN A 149 6.15 -9.34 -10.27
C ASN A 149 4.94 -9.19 -9.32
N LEU A 150 4.78 -8.05 -8.66
CA LEU A 150 3.62 -7.72 -7.83
C LEU A 150 3.02 -6.41 -8.33
N ARG A 151 1.72 -6.43 -8.64
CA ARG A 151 0.97 -5.24 -9.07
C ARG A 151 -0.43 -5.21 -8.51
N PHE A 152 -1.01 -4.02 -8.47
CA PHE A 152 -2.43 -3.80 -8.32
C PHE A 152 -3.03 -3.35 -9.64
N VAL A 153 -4.19 -3.87 -9.99
CA VAL A 153 -4.96 -3.54 -11.20
C VAL A 153 -6.30 -2.98 -10.73
N PRO A 154 -6.59 -1.69 -10.92
CA PRO A 154 -7.91 -1.14 -10.67
C PRO A 154 -8.97 -1.80 -11.55
N ASP A 155 -10.22 -1.83 -11.09
CA ASP A 155 -11.34 -2.13 -11.99
C ASP A 155 -11.49 -1.00 -13.02
N ALA A 156 -11.97 -1.34 -14.22
CA ALA A 156 -12.05 -0.40 -15.33
C ALA A 156 -12.97 0.79 -14.99
N ASN A 157 -12.50 2.01 -15.25
CA ASN A 157 -13.22 3.26 -15.04
C ASN A 157 -13.67 3.46 -13.57
N GLU A 158 -12.98 2.83 -12.61
CA GLU A 158 -13.27 3.02 -11.20
C GLU A 158 -12.17 3.78 -10.48
N ASN A 159 -12.54 4.75 -9.67
CA ASN A 159 -11.62 5.60 -8.93
C ASN A 159 -12.13 5.90 -7.52
N GLY A 160 -11.25 6.41 -6.67
CA GLY A 160 -11.58 6.80 -5.31
C GLY A 160 -10.37 6.96 -4.40
N SER A 161 -10.51 7.80 -3.38
CA SER A 161 -9.59 7.81 -2.24
C SER A 161 -9.86 6.61 -1.35
N SER A 162 -8.80 5.94 -0.91
CA SER A 162 -8.89 4.64 -0.20
C SER A 162 -9.76 3.65 -0.99
N TYR A 163 -9.51 3.56 -2.30
CA TYR A 163 -10.27 2.73 -3.23
C TYR A 163 -10.32 1.28 -2.73
N THR A 164 -9.18 0.77 -2.29
CA THR A 164 -9.07 -0.53 -1.64
C THR A 164 -7.89 -0.59 -0.69
N SER A 165 -7.76 -1.68 0.06
CA SER A 165 -6.58 -1.96 0.87
C SER A 165 -6.38 -3.46 1.03
N PHE A 166 -5.12 -3.86 1.27
CA PHE A 166 -4.79 -5.23 1.66
C PHE A 166 -3.84 -5.23 2.86
N GLY A 167 -3.86 -6.32 3.61
CA GLY A 167 -2.99 -6.52 4.77
C GLY A 167 -1.74 -7.29 4.41
N PHE A 168 -0.63 -6.97 5.09
CA PHE A 168 0.62 -7.70 4.90
C PHE A 168 1.43 -7.79 6.20
N GLN A 169 2.26 -8.82 6.29
CA GLN A 169 3.38 -8.93 7.23
C GLN A 169 4.67 -8.93 6.43
N VAL A 170 5.75 -8.43 7.05
CA VAL A 170 7.11 -8.49 6.49
C VAL A 170 7.93 -9.57 7.18
N SER A 171 8.93 -10.11 6.49
CA SER A 171 9.88 -11.10 7.03
C SER A 171 11.30 -10.78 6.59
N ASP A 172 12.26 -10.97 7.49
CA ASP A 172 13.71 -10.98 7.28
C ASP A 172 14.24 -12.31 6.73
N GLY A 173 13.40 -13.35 6.67
CA GLY A 173 13.72 -14.71 6.28
C GLY A 173 13.78 -15.68 7.46
N THR A 174 13.90 -15.18 8.69
CA THR A 174 13.95 -15.94 9.94
C THR A 174 12.62 -15.83 10.71
N ALA A 175 12.10 -14.62 10.83
CA ALA A 175 10.86 -14.30 11.52
C ALA A 175 9.91 -13.47 10.64
N TYR A 176 8.64 -13.43 11.03
CA TYR A 176 7.67 -12.46 10.53
C TYR A 176 7.43 -11.37 11.57
N SER A 177 7.09 -10.18 11.10
CA SER A 177 6.59 -9.12 11.97
C SER A 177 5.44 -9.64 12.85
N SER A 178 5.43 -9.23 14.12
CA SER A 178 4.38 -9.63 15.07
C SER A 178 3.01 -9.06 14.73
N SER A 179 2.98 -7.94 13.99
CA SER A 179 1.76 -7.24 13.55
C SER A 179 1.59 -7.36 12.04
N SER A 180 0.33 -7.26 11.59
CA SER A 180 -0.02 -6.98 10.20
C SER A 180 -0.11 -5.47 9.98
N TYR A 181 0.25 -5.04 8.78
CA TYR A 181 0.18 -3.66 8.32
C TYR A 181 -0.76 -3.55 7.13
N THR A 182 -1.22 -2.35 6.85
CA THR A 182 -2.16 -2.08 5.77
C THR A 182 -1.49 -1.30 4.65
N MET A 183 -1.63 -1.80 3.43
CA MET A 183 -1.37 -1.06 2.20
C MET A 183 -2.68 -0.54 1.67
N THR A 184 -2.84 0.79 1.63
CA THR A 184 -4.00 1.46 1.04
C THR A 184 -3.68 1.87 -0.39
N VAL A 185 -4.61 1.66 -1.31
CA VAL A 185 -4.49 2.10 -2.70
C VAL A 185 -5.51 3.20 -2.97
N ASN A 186 -5.04 4.35 -3.42
CA ASN A 186 -5.86 5.40 -4.01
C ASN A 186 -5.84 5.25 -5.52
N VAL A 187 -6.99 5.42 -6.15
CA VAL A 187 -7.13 5.45 -7.61
C VAL A 187 -7.66 6.83 -8.01
N THR A 188 -6.90 7.52 -8.85
CA THR A 188 -7.23 8.87 -9.33
C THR A 188 -8.02 8.79 -10.61
N ALA A 189 -9.10 9.55 -10.71
CA ALA A 189 -9.88 9.69 -11.94
C ALA A 189 -9.02 10.22 -13.10
N VAL A 190 -9.24 9.67 -14.28
CA VAL A 190 -8.70 10.14 -15.56
C VAL A 190 -9.85 10.21 -16.55
N ASN A 191 -9.94 11.31 -17.28
CA ASN A 191 -11.01 11.48 -18.25
C ASN A 191 -10.98 10.42 -19.34
N ASP A 192 -12.07 9.71 -19.49
CA ASP A 192 -12.34 8.79 -20.58
C ASP A 192 -13.03 9.48 -21.77
N ALA A 193 -13.05 8.82 -22.89
CA ALA A 193 -13.74 9.33 -24.06
C ALA A 193 -15.19 8.82 -24.10
N PRO A 194 -16.15 9.66 -24.46
CA PRO A 194 -17.53 9.22 -24.64
C PRO A 194 -17.67 8.23 -25.79
N THR A 195 -18.67 7.39 -25.70
CA THR A 195 -19.09 6.47 -26.75
C THR A 195 -20.40 6.94 -27.34
N ALA A 196 -20.36 7.35 -28.61
CA ALA A 196 -21.55 7.71 -29.38
C ALA A 196 -22.08 6.48 -30.14
N ASN A 197 -23.37 6.29 -30.12
CA ASN A 197 -24.07 5.26 -30.87
C ASN A 197 -24.84 5.88 -32.05
N ASN A 198 -25.19 5.05 -33.01
CA ASN A 198 -25.85 5.53 -34.22
C ASN A 198 -27.34 5.75 -34.00
N ASP A 199 -27.85 6.93 -34.44
CA ASP A 199 -29.24 7.25 -34.45
C ASP A 199 -29.83 7.21 -35.85
N THR A 200 -31.16 7.09 -35.90
CA THR A 200 -31.89 7.11 -37.17
C THR A 200 -33.13 7.96 -37.02
N ALA A 201 -33.42 8.72 -38.06
CA ALA A 201 -34.67 9.48 -38.18
C ALA A 201 -35.28 9.27 -39.58
N SER A 202 -36.57 9.48 -39.68
CA SER A 202 -37.27 9.46 -40.96
C SER A 202 -38.16 10.68 -41.09
N VAL A 203 -38.28 11.18 -42.31
CA VAL A 203 -39.17 12.32 -42.66
C VAL A 203 -39.74 12.07 -44.05
N ASN A 204 -41.00 12.41 -44.24
CA ASN A 204 -41.60 12.34 -45.57
C ASN A 204 -41.09 13.48 -46.46
N GLU A 205 -41.18 13.35 -47.78
CA GLU A 205 -40.92 14.45 -48.69
C GLU A 205 -41.88 15.64 -48.37
N ASP A 206 -41.38 16.85 -48.55
CA ASP A 206 -42.09 18.10 -48.25
C ASP A 206 -42.44 18.30 -46.76
N ALA A 207 -41.94 17.47 -45.86
CA ALA A 207 -42.15 17.57 -44.44
C ALA A 207 -40.84 17.92 -43.68
N THR A 208 -40.97 18.36 -42.43
CA THR A 208 -39.87 18.61 -41.48
C THR A 208 -40.05 17.70 -40.30
N THR A 209 -38.98 17.02 -39.87
CA THR A 209 -38.95 16.38 -38.58
C THR A 209 -38.17 17.25 -37.58
N THR A 210 -38.66 17.32 -36.38
CA THR A 210 -38.05 18.10 -35.28
C THR A 210 -38.00 17.28 -34.05
N VAL A 211 -36.79 17.19 -33.44
CA VAL A 211 -36.55 16.58 -32.13
C VAL A 211 -36.18 17.71 -31.19
N SER A 212 -36.97 17.93 -30.16
CA SER A 212 -36.85 19.09 -29.27
C SER A 212 -36.32 18.75 -27.85
N SER A 213 -35.92 17.51 -27.63
CA SER A 213 -35.35 17.09 -26.35
C SER A 213 -34.07 16.28 -26.57
N ALA A 214 -33.11 16.44 -25.65
CA ALA A 214 -31.88 15.67 -25.67
C ALA A 214 -32.12 14.14 -25.55
N SER A 215 -33.16 13.75 -24.80
CA SER A 215 -33.50 12.33 -24.58
C SER A 215 -34.10 11.61 -25.80
N SER A 216 -34.31 12.29 -26.90
CA SER A 216 -34.78 11.73 -28.17
C SER A 216 -34.03 12.31 -29.36
N GLY A 217 -32.95 13.06 -29.11
CA GLY A 217 -32.03 13.62 -30.09
C GLY A 217 -30.84 12.69 -30.31
N VAL A 218 -29.79 13.24 -30.91
CA VAL A 218 -28.55 12.52 -31.19
C VAL A 218 -27.65 12.33 -29.97
N ILE A 219 -28.00 12.92 -28.83
CA ILE A 219 -27.44 12.52 -27.50
C ILE A 219 -28.61 11.94 -26.73
N ASP A 220 -28.80 10.69 -26.78
CA ASP A 220 -29.89 10.00 -26.08
C ASP A 220 -29.36 8.97 -25.04
N ASN A 221 -30.22 8.10 -24.56
CA ASN A 221 -29.83 7.12 -23.52
C ASN A 221 -28.88 6.02 -23.98
N ASN A 222 -28.52 5.99 -25.26
CA ASN A 222 -27.59 4.99 -25.78
C ASN A 222 -26.16 5.52 -25.94
N ASP A 223 -25.97 6.84 -25.91
CA ASP A 223 -24.65 7.46 -25.81
C ASP A 223 -24.19 7.42 -24.35
N THR A 224 -22.97 7.06 -24.12
CA THR A 224 -22.44 6.84 -22.77
C THR A 224 -21.08 7.50 -22.58
N ASP A 225 -20.81 7.89 -21.34
CA ASP A 225 -19.51 8.29 -20.87
C ASP A 225 -19.20 7.51 -19.59
N PRO A 226 -18.01 6.90 -19.47
CA PRO A 226 -17.60 6.29 -18.21
C PRO A 226 -17.53 7.29 -17.05
N ASP A 227 -17.16 8.54 -17.32
CA ASP A 227 -17.10 9.62 -16.33
C ASP A 227 -18.51 10.15 -16.00
N SER A 228 -19.11 9.63 -14.95
CA SER A 228 -20.49 9.91 -14.56
C SER A 228 -20.79 11.38 -14.26
N SER A 229 -19.77 12.22 -14.08
CA SER A 229 -19.88 13.66 -13.87
C SER A 229 -19.90 14.47 -15.17
N ASP A 230 -19.56 13.86 -16.29
CA ASP A 230 -19.40 14.53 -17.56
C ASP A 230 -20.76 14.72 -18.28
N THR A 231 -20.83 15.78 -19.03
CA THR A 231 -22.03 16.11 -19.81
C THR A 231 -21.70 16.01 -21.29
N LEU A 232 -22.35 15.09 -21.97
CA LEU A 232 -22.20 14.92 -23.41
C LEU A 232 -22.73 16.16 -24.16
N THR A 233 -21.97 16.58 -25.15
CA THR A 233 -22.33 17.70 -26.02
C THR A 233 -21.94 17.42 -27.47
N ILE A 234 -22.76 17.89 -28.41
CA ILE A 234 -22.39 17.87 -29.84
C ILE A 234 -21.43 19.01 -30.13
N THR A 235 -20.24 18.71 -30.63
CA THR A 235 -19.22 19.69 -31.01
C THR A 235 -19.12 19.93 -32.50
N ASN A 236 -19.56 18.97 -33.32
CA ASN A 236 -19.51 19.08 -34.77
C ASN A 236 -20.63 18.25 -35.44
N ILE A 237 -21.13 18.71 -36.56
CA ILE A 237 -21.97 17.93 -37.49
C ILE A 237 -21.28 17.90 -38.85
N ALA A 238 -21.29 16.76 -39.51
CA ALA A 238 -20.65 16.59 -40.81
C ALA A 238 -21.52 15.74 -41.74
N HIS A 239 -21.59 16.14 -43.01
CA HIS A 239 -22.13 15.26 -44.04
C HIS A 239 -21.06 14.34 -44.57
N THR A 240 -21.41 13.12 -44.96
CA THR A 240 -20.47 12.11 -45.51
C THR A 240 -19.73 12.57 -46.75
N ASN A 241 -20.21 13.65 -47.42
CA ASN A 241 -19.52 14.25 -48.58
C ASN A 241 -18.36 15.21 -48.18
N GLY A 242 -18.12 15.42 -46.85
CA GLY A 242 -17.03 16.24 -46.36
C GLY A 242 -17.44 17.64 -45.87
N ASN A 243 -18.70 18.08 -46.06
CA ASN A 243 -19.17 19.31 -45.46
C ASN A 243 -19.28 19.10 -43.96
N SER A 244 -18.83 20.08 -43.15
CA SER A 244 -18.93 20.06 -41.69
C SER A 244 -19.10 21.43 -41.10
N GLU A 245 -19.80 21.50 -39.97
CA GLU A 245 -20.04 22.71 -39.20
C GLU A 245 -19.81 22.45 -37.70
N SER A 246 -19.18 23.42 -37.02
CA SER A 246 -18.97 23.35 -35.58
C SER A 246 -20.25 23.74 -34.83
N VAL A 247 -20.60 22.97 -33.81
CA VAL A 247 -21.69 23.30 -32.87
C VAL A 247 -21.08 23.93 -31.64
N THR A 248 -21.62 25.08 -31.22
CA THR A 248 -21.13 25.82 -30.04
C THR A 248 -22.10 25.71 -28.87
N SER A 249 -21.61 25.93 -27.65
CA SER A 249 -22.44 25.90 -26.44
C SER A 249 -23.62 26.91 -26.44
N SER A 250 -23.55 27.91 -27.30
CA SER A 250 -24.65 28.89 -27.51
C SER A 250 -25.65 28.48 -28.62
N THR A 251 -25.41 27.36 -29.29
CA THR A 251 -26.30 26.82 -30.31
C THR A 251 -27.59 26.32 -29.66
N THR A 252 -28.73 26.77 -30.12
CA THR A 252 -30.07 26.43 -29.63
C THR A 252 -30.95 25.96 -30.76
N TYR A 253 -32.11 25.37 -30.43
CA TYR A 253 -33.09 24.94 -31.43
C TYR A 253 -33.49 26.07 -32.43
N SER A 254 -33.56 27.30 -31.97
CA SER A 254 -33.94 28.45 -32.82
C SER A 254 -32.79 29.09 -33.60
N ASN A 255 -31.52 28.83 -33.23
CA ASN A 255 -30.32 29.35 -33.87
C ASN A 255 -29.28 28.26 -34.16
N GLY A 256 -29.71 27.00 -34.28
CA GLY A 256 -28.86 25.84 -34.53
C GLY A 256 -27.99 25.99 -35.76
N GLN A 257 -26.87 25.31 -35.78
CA GLN A 257 -26.03 25.18 -36.96
C GLN A 257 -26.72 24.29 -37.99
N SER A 258 -26.47 24.54 -39.25
CA SER A 258 -27.08 23.77 -40.31
C SER A 258 -26.06 23.20 -41.28
N ILE A 259 -26.31 22.01 -41.75
CA ILE A 259 -25.51 21.37 -42.80
C ILE A 259 -26.45 20.89 -43.93
N VAL A 260 -26.08 21.18 -45.18
CA VAL A 260 -26.86 20.79 -46.35
C VAL A 260 -26.39 19.42 -46.84
N GLY A 261 -27.31 18.46 -46.79
CA GLY A 261 -27.15 17.16 -47.42
C GLY A 261 -27.71 17.15 -48.86
N THR A 262 -27.64 15.98 -49.51
CA THR A 262 -28.08 15.79 -50.89
C THR A 262 -29.61 16.03 -51.07
N TYR A 263 -30.39 15.68 -50.05
CA TYR A 263 -31.87 15.71 -50.09
C TYR A 263 -32.48 16.67 -49.09
N GLY A 264 -31.71 17.39 -48.34
CA GLY A 264 -32.25 18.33 -47.33
C GLY A 264 -31.19 18.99 -46.48
N THR A 265 -31.64 19.77 -45.51
CA THR A 265 -30.79 20.48 -44.53
C THR A 265 -31.08 19.96 -43.12
N LEU A 266 -30.04 19.60 -42.40
CA LEU A 266 -30.05 19.38 -40.95
C LEU A 266 -29.77 20.74 -40.28
N THR A 267 -30.59 21.12 -39.34
CA THR A 267 -30.42 22.36 -38.55
C THR A 267 -30.48 22.06 -37.09
#